data_d5c84c98f3e112f501789b0852f11809
#
_entry.id   d5c84c98f3e112f501789b0852f11809
#
_cell.length_a   1.000
_cell.length_b   1.000
_cell.length_c   1.000
_cell.angle_alpha   90.00
_cell.angle_beta   90.00
_cell.angle_gamma   90.00
#
_symmetry.space_group_name_H-M   'P 1'
#
loop_
_entity.id
_entity.type
_entity.pdbx_description
1 polymer ?
#
loop_
_entity_poly.entity_id
_entity_poly.type
_entity_poly.pdbx_seq_one_letter_code
_entity_poly.pdbx_strand_id
1 'polypeptide(L)'
;MEHTILVVEDEQGIREAIGIYMKNQGYNVILAANGKEGLEKIETSDIHLAIVDIMMPVMDGISMVMEARKQHDFPILFLSAKSEDIDKITGLNIGADDYITKPFQSMELVARVRSHLRRYEQILNLKNETKSEDEYVIGDLTLNNTTKRVTLNSMDIKLTPKEFDILKLLISHPGQVFSSQ
;
A
#
# COMPACT_ATOMS: atom_id res chain seq x y z
N MET A 1 -4.93 -11.93 -7.47
CA MET A 1 -4.04 -11.80 -6.28
C MET A 1 -4.88 -11.89 -5.03
N GLU A 2 -4.55 -12.84 -4.18
CA GLU A 2 -5.25 -12.98 -2.91
C GLU A 2 -4.74 -11.96 -1.91
N HIS A 3 -5.66 -11.26 -1.26
CA HIS A 3 -5.33 -10.30 -0.23
C HIS A 3 -5.61 -10.87 1.14
N THR A 4 -4.74 -10.58 2.09
CA THR A 4 -4.90 -10.98 3.48
C THR A 4 -5.24 -9.77 4.34
N ILE A 5 -6.36 -9.86 5.05
CA ILE A 5 -6.86 -8.81 5.93
C ILE A 5 -6.61 -9.23 7.38
N LEU A 6 -5.93 -8.37 8.13
CA LEU A 6 -5.78 -8.55 9.57
C LEU A 6 -6.92 -7.82 10.29
N VAL A 7 -7.63 -8.49 11.17
CA VAL A 7 -8.69 -7.89 11.99
C VAL A 7 -8.26 -7.93 13.44
N VAL A 8 -8.07 -6.76 14.04
CA VAL A 8 -7.67 -6.61 15.43
C VAL A 8 -8.81 -5.97 16.21
N GLU A 9 -9.52 -6.77 16.98
CA GLU A 9 -10.72 -6.37 17.72
C GLU A 9 -10.84 -7.25 18.96
N ASP A 10 -11.01 -6.64 20.12
CA ASP A 10 -11.11 -7.38 21.40
C ASP A 10 -12.46 -8.06 21.59
N GLU A 11 -13.54 -7.51 21.05
CA GLU A 11 -14.86 -8.15 21.12
C GLU A 11 -14.97 -9.28 20.12
N GLN A 12 -15.13 -10.50 20.62
CA GLN A 12 -15.15 -11.71 19.77
C GLN A 12 -16.26 -11.66 18.74
N GLY A 13 -17.46 -11.23 19.10
CA GLY A 13 -18.60 -11.17 18.19
C GLY A 13 -18.35 -10.24 17.02
N ILE A 14 -17.79 -9.06 17.26
CA ILE A 14 -17.45 -8.08 16.21
C ILE A 14 -16.28 -8.61 15.36
N ARG A 15 -15.27 -9.15 16.00
CA ARG A 15 -14.09 -9.72 15.33
C ARG A 15 -14.48 -10.81 14.34
N GLU A 16 -15.30 -11.75 14.78
CA GLU A 16 -15.77 -12.84 13.94
C GLU A 16 -16.70 -12.37 12.83
N ALA A 17 -17.57 -11.41 13.10
CA ALA A 17 -18.47 -10.84 12.11
C ALA A 17 -17.67 -10.16 10.97
N ILE A 18 -16.69 -9.36 11.31
CA ILE A 18 -15.83 -8.72 10.33
C ILE A 18 -15.08 -9.76 9.50
N GLY A 19 -14.57 -10.79 10.17
CA GLY A 19 -13.90 -11.92 9.51
C GLY A 19 -14.77 -12.58 8.46
N ILE A 20 -16.05 -12.81 8.80
CA ILE A 20 -17.02 -13.40 7.86
C ILE A 20 -17.27 -12.46 6.67
N TYR A 21 -17.46 -11.17 6.92
CA TYR A 21 -17.67 -10.19 5.84
C TYR A 21 -16.49 -10.18 4.86
N MET A 22 -15.27 -10.23 5.38
CA MET A 22 -14.08 -10.21 4.54
C MET A 22 -13.89 -11.52 3.77
N LYS A 23 -14.13 -12.66 4.40
CA LYS A 23 -14.08 -13.98 3.73
C LYS A 23 -15.09 -14.08 2.60
N ASN A 24 -16.29 -13.51 2.79
CA ASN A 24 -17.32 -13.49 1.76
C ASN A 24 -16.90 -12.69 0.52
N GLN A 25 -15.95 -11.79 0.65
CA GLN A 25 -15.38 -11.02 -0.46
C GLN A 25 -14.19 -11.73 -1.12
N GLY A 26 -13.82 -12.92 -0.66
CA GLY A 26 -12.70 -13.69 -1.20
C GLY A 26 -11.36 -13.36 -0.58
N TYR A 27 -11.33 -12.60 0.50
CA TYR A 27 -10.07 -12.27 1.20
C TYR A 27 -9.68 -13.37 2.19
N ASN A 28 -8.38 -13.55 2.37
CA ASN A 28 -7.85 -14.31 3.50
C ASN A 28 -7.95 -13.43 4.76
N VAL A 29 -8.28 -14.04 5.89
CA VAL A 29 -8.49 -13.30 7.13
C VAL A 29 -7.64 -13.87 8.25
N ILE A 30 -6.97 -12.98 8.95
CA ILE A 30 -6.24 -13.30 10.19
C ILE A 30 -6.87 -12.47 11.31
N LEU A 31 -7.18 -13.11 12.42
CA LEU A 31 -7.84 -12.47 13.56
C LEU A 31 -6.87 -12.30 14.72
N ALA A 32 -6.96 -11.17 15.41
CA ALA A 32 -6.19 -10.87 16.61
C ALA A 32 -7.11 -10.19 17.64
N ALA A 33 -6.91 -10.51 18.90
CA ALA A 33 -7.77 -10.03 19.99
C ALA A 33 -7.26 -8.75 20.66
N ASN A 34 -6.04 -8.34 20.40
CA ASN A 34 -5.43 -7.11 20.92
C ASN A 34 -4.28 -6.65 20.03
N GLY A 35 -3.73 -5.48 20.34
CA GLY A 35 -2.65 -4.89 19.53
C GLY A 35 -1.36 -5.69 19.54
N LYS A 36 -1.02 -6.31 20.65
CA LYS A 36 0.18 -7.13 20.76
C LYS A 36 0.10 -8.36 19.86
N GLU A 37 -1.03 -9.05 19.90
CA GLU A 37 -1.30 -10.19 19.02
C GLU A 37 -1.33 -9.75 17.55
N GLY A 38 -1.91 -8.58 17.27
CA GLY A 38 -1.91 -7.99 15.93
C GLY A 38 -0.50 -7.78 15.39
N LEU A 39 0.41 -7.22 16.19
CA LEU A 39 1.81 -7.03 15.79
C LEU A 39 2.52 -8.35 15.51
N GLU A 40 2.26 -9.38 16.32
CA GLU A 40 2.82 -10.72 16.09
C GLU A 40 2.36 -11.28 14.75
N LYS A 41 1.08 -11.08 14.39
CA LYS A 41 0.54 -11.53 13.11
C LYS A 41 1.15 -10.77 11.94
N ILE A 42 1.42 -9.49 12.09
CA ILE A 42 2.06 -8.68 11.05
C ILE A 42 3.47 -9.20 10.76
N GLU A 43 4.21 -9.57 11.79
CA GLU A 43 5.57 -10.10 11.62
C GLU A 43 5.62 -11.48 10.98
N THR A 44 4.61 -12.31 11.22
CA THR A 44 4.59 -13.71 10.77
C THR A 44 3.79 -13.96 9.50
N SER A 45 3.09 -12.96 8.99
CA SER A 45 2.21 -13.10 7.83
C SER A 45 2.34 -11.89 6.90
N ASP A 46 2.01 -12.11 5.63
CA ASP A 46 1.99 -11.04 4.64
C ASP A 46 0.63 -10.35 4.65
N ILE A 47 0.52 -9.22 5.33
CA ILE A 47 -0.72 -8.47 5.51
C ILE A 47 -0.83 -7.39 4.44
N HIS A 48 -2.00 -7.29 3.82
CA HIS A 48 -2.29 -6.29 2.77
C HIS A 48 -3.16 -5.14 3.27
N LEU A 49 -3.90 -5.35 4.35
CA LEU A 49 -4.72 -4.32 5.00
C LEU A 49 -5.04 -4.78 6.43
N ALA A 50 -5.07 -3.83 7.36
CA ALA A 50 -5.49 -4.10 8.74
C ALA A 50 -6.71 -3.28 9.11
N ILE A 51 -7.65 -3.92 9.81
CA ILE A 51 -8.79 -3.28 10.46
C ILE A 51 -8.52 -3.35 11.96
N VAL A 52 -8.39 -2.20 12.62
CA VAL A 52 -7.90 -2.14 14.00
C VAL A 52 -8.85 -1.32 14.86
N ASP A 53 -9.34 -1.91 15.94
CA ASP A 53 -10.11 -1.19 16.96
C ASP A 53 -9.17 -0.27 17.77
N ILE A 54 -9.63 0.93 18.06
CA ILE A 54 -8.84 1.89 18.83
C ILE A 54 -8.71 1.48 20.29
N MET A 55 -9.82 1.09 20.90
CA MET A 55 -9.91 0.80 22.34
C MET A 55 -9.83 -0.70 22.60
N MET A 56 -8.67 -1.16 23.02
CA MET A 56 -8.43 -2.57 23.34
C MET A 56 -7.57 -2.71 24.59
N PRO A 57 -7.71 -3.81 25.35
CA PRO A 57 -6.81 -4.10 26.45
C PRO A 57 -5.42 -4.52 25.95
N VAL A 58 -4.45 -4.56 26.83
CA VAL A 58 -3.05 -4.95 26.61
C VAL A 58 -2.30 -3.93 25.79
N MET A 59 -2.71 -3.69 24.55
CA MET A 59 -2.15 -2.67 23.66
C MET A 59 -3.29 -2.09 22.82
N ASP A 60 -3.50 -0.79 22.89
CA ASP A 60 -4.55 -0.13 22.09
C ASP A 60 -4.17 -0.05 20.60
N GLY A 61 -5.18 0.27 19.77
CA GLY A 61 -4.99 0.33 18.34
C GLY A 61 -4.03 1.43 17.88
N ILE A 62 -4.01 2.56 18.57
CA ILE A 62 -3.12 3.67 18.23
C ILE A 62 -1.66 3.28 18.44
N SER A 63 -1.35 2.69 19.60
CA SER A 63 -0.01 2.22 19.92
C SER A 63 0.46 1.14 18.96
N MET A 64 -0.44 0.21 18.61
CA MET A 64 -0.18 -0.84 17.62
C MET A 64 0.19 -0.25 16.25
N VAL A 65 -0.59 0.70 15.77
CA VAL A 65 -0.36 1.32 14.45
C VAL A 65 0.93 2.12 14.43
N MET A 66 1.23 2.85 15.48
CA MET A 66 2.50 3.59 15.58
C MET A 66 3.69 2.63 15.48
N GLU A 67 3.61 1.48 16.13
CA GLU A 67 4.66 0.47 16.06
C GLU A 67 4.73 -0.19 14.67
N ALA A 68 3.58 -0.55 14.09
CA ALA A 68 3.52 -1.16 12.76
C ALA A 68 4.06 -0.23 11.67
N ARG A 69 3.82 1.06 11.78
CA ARG A 69 4.28 2.06 10.79
C ARG A 69 5.78 2.26 10.73
N LYS A 70 6.52 1.77 11.70
CA LYS A 70 7.99 1.82 11.66
C LYS A 70 8.55 0.95 10.52
N GLN A 71 7.85 -0.10 10.12
CA GLN A 71 8.34 -1.08 9.14
C GLN A 71 7.33 -1.41 8.02
N HIS A 72 6.09 -0.96 8.13
CA HIS A 72 5.01 -1.35 7.21
C HIS A 72 4.21 -0.15 6.74
N ASP A 73 3.77 -0.20 5.48
CA ASP A 73 3.01 0.87 4.83
C ASP A 73 1.65 0.43 4.28
N PHE A 74 1.20 -0.81 4.59
CA PHE A 74 -0.11 -1.25 4.12
C PHE A 74 -1.23 -0.41 4.73
N PRO A 75 -2.41 -0.33 4.06
CA PRO A 75 -3.53 0.46 4.56
C PRO A 75 -4.03 -0.02 5.92
N ILE A 76 -4.35 0.94 6.78
CA ILE A 76 -4.90 0.67 8.11
C ILE A 76 -6.20 1.46 8.28
N LEU A 77 -7.27 0.73 8.61
CA LEU A 77 -8.58 1.25 8.93
C LEU A 77 -8.81 1.17 10.42
N PHE A 78 -9.12 2.27 11.07
CA PHE A 78 -9.52 2.24 12.47
C PHE A 78 -11.02 2.03 12.64
N LEU A 79 -11.38 1.25 13.66
CA LEU A 79 -12.74 1.18 14.17
C LEU A 79 -12.82 2.01 15.43
N SER A 80 -13.79 2.92 15.50
CA SER A 80 -13.96 3.81 16.64
C SER A 80 -15.39 3.77 17.16
N ALA A 81 -15.57 3.69 18.47
CA ALA A 81 -16.89 3.80 19.10
C ALA A 81 -17.36 5.26 19.19
N LYS A 82 -16.45 6.23 19.09
CA LYS A 82 -16.74 7.65 19.28
C LYS A 82 -16.07 8.52 18.24
N SER A 83 -16.79 9.51 17.75
CA SER A 83 -16.24 10.52 16.83
C SER A 83 -15.10 11.33 17.46
N GLU A 84 -15.09 11.51 18.78
CA GLU A 84 -14.01 12.19 19.49
C GLU A 84 -12.66 11.49 19.34
N ASP A 85 -12.66 10.18 19.28
CA ASP A 85 -11.43 9.38 19.05
C ASP A 85 -10.87 9.64 17.65
N ILE A 86 -11.75 9.87 16.67
CA ILE A 86 -11.38 10.19 15.29
C ILE A 86 -10.65 11.53 15.24
N ASP A 87 -11.16 12.56 15.94
CA ASP A 87 -10.52 13.88 16.01
C ASP A 87 -9.13 13.79 16.65
N LYS A 88 -8.99 12.96 17.67
CA LYS A 88 -7.73 12.71 18.35
C LYS A 88 -6.70 12.05 17.43
N ILE A 89 -7.12 11.06 16.66
CA ILE A 89 -6.29 10.35 15.68
C ILE A 89 -5.82 11.30 14.59
N THR A 90 -6.72 12.11 14.05
CA THR A 90 -6.43 13.09 13.00
C THR A 90 -5.41 14.11 13.50
N GLY A 91 -5.57 14.58 14.75
CA GLY A 91 -4.65 15.53 15.37
C GLY A 91 -3.25 14.98 15.62
N LEU A 92 -3.13 13.66 15.85
CA LEU A 92 -1.85 13.01 16.12
C LEU A 92 -1.11 12.53 14.87
N ASN A 93 -1.78 12.53 13.72
CA ASN A 93 -1.21 12.10 12.43
C ASN A 93 -0.46 10.76 12.52
N ILE A 94 -1.13 9.74 13.03
CA ILE A 94 -0.54 8.43 13.32
C ILE A 94 -0.49 7.48 12.12
N GLY A 95 -0.80 7.95 10.92
CA GLY A 95 -0.65 7.15 9.70
C GLY A 95 -1.77 6.17 9.41
N ALA A 96 -2.98 6.40 9.95
CA ALA A 96 -4.17 5.66 9.53
C ALA A 96 -4.66 6.20 8.20
N ASP A 97 -5.15 5.30 7.36
CA ASP A 97 -5.66 5.65 6.03
C ASP A 97 -7.15 6.00 6.05
N ASP A 98 -7.88 5.47 7.03
CA ASP A 98 -9.31 5.71 7.15
C ASP A 98 -9.78 5.31 8.56
N TYR A 99 -11.01 5.65 8.89
CA TYR A 99 -11.66 5.23 10.12
C TYR A 99 -13.16 5.09 9.91
N ILE A 100 -13.75 4.16 10.64
CA ILE A 100 -15.18 3.87 10.60
C ILE A 100 -15.71 3.92 12.03
N THR A 101 -16.81 4.64 12.23
CA THR A 101 -17.46 4.75 13.52
C THR A 101 -18.40 3.55 13.75
N LYS A 102 -18.36 2.96 14.93
CA LYS A 102 -19.31 1.94 15.34
C LYS A 102 -20.62 2.58 15.80
N PRO A 103 -21.79 2.00 15.55
CA PRO A 103 -22.01 0.82 14.73
C PRO A 103 -21.84 1.12 13.24
N PHE A 104 -21.31 0.17 12.48
CA PHE A 104 -21.12 0.30 11.05
C PHE A 104 -21.94 -0.74 10.30
N GLN A 105 -22.23 -0.47 9.03
CA GLN A 105 -22.86 -1.43 8.14
C GLN A 105 -21.78 -2.26 7.46
N SER A 106 -22.06 -3.55 7.26
CA SER A 106 -21.13 -4.45 6.60
C SER A 106 -20.74 -3.99 5.20
N MET A 107 -21.70 -3.45 4.45
CA MET A 107 -21.46 -2.92 3.10
C MET A 107 -20.53 -1.71 3.10
N GLU A 108 -20.63 -0.84 4.09
CA GLU A 108 -19.74 0.32 4.24
C GLU A 108 -18.30 -0.15 4.51
N LEU A 109 -18.14 -1.10 5.44
CA LEU A 109 -16.82 -1.64 5.76
C LEU A 109 -16.19 -2.31 4.55
N VAL A 110 -16.94 -3.16 3.87
CA VAL A 110 -16.47 -3.85 2.66
C VAL A 110 -16.06 -2.87 1.57
N ALA A 111 -16.88 -1.83 1.33
CA ALA A 111 -16.59 -0.82 0.31
C ALA A 111 -15.29 -0.06 0.60
N ARG A 112 -15.07 0.32 1.86
CA ARG A 112 -13.84 1.03 2.27
C ARG A 112 -12.61 0.15 2.16
N VAL A 113 -12.70 -1.10 2.59
CA VAL A 113 -11.61 -2.08 2.47
C VAL A 113 -11.23 -2.28 1.01
N ARG A 114 -12.21 -2.51 0.16
CA ARG A 114 -11.98 -2.69 -1.28
C ARG A 114 -11.33 -1.47 -1.92
N SER A 115 -11.80 -0.28 -1.57
CA SER A 115 -11.25 0.97 -2.08
C SER A 115 -9.78 1.16 -1.69
N HIS A 116 -9.44 0.92 -0.43
CA HIS A 116 -8.07 1.08 0.06
C HIS A 116 -7.12 0.02 -0.50
N LEU A 117 -7.58 -1.22 -0.66
CA LEU A 117 -6.78 -2.27 -1.30
C LEU A 117 -6.48 -1.93 -2.75
N ARG A 118 -7.47 -1.46 -3.49
CA ARG A 118 -7.29 -1.07 -4.89
C ARG A 118 -6.29 0.08 -5.00
N ARG A 119 -6.41 1.09 -4.14
CA ARG A 119 -5.47 2.23 -4.13
C ARG A 119 -4.06 1.78 -3.81
N TYR A 120 -3.91 0.90 -2.83
CA TYR A 120 -2.60 0.36 -2.43
C TYR A 120 -1.96 -0.43 -3.56
N GLU A 121 -2.72 -1.26 -4.26
CA GLU A 121 -2.25 -1.97 -5.46
C GLU A 121 -1.81 -1.01 -6.55
N GLN A 122 -2.58 0.04 -6.80
CA GLN A 122 -2.23 1.05 -7.79
C GLN A 122 -0.91 1.76 -7.43
N ILE A 123 -0.70 2.09 -6.17
CA ILE A 123 0.54 2.71 -5.69
C ILE A 123 1.72 1.74 -5.88
N LEU A 124 1.55 0.47 -5.55
CA LEU A 124 2.59 -0.55 -5.74
C LEU A 124 2.92 -0.73 -7.22
N ASN A 125 1.91 -0.76 -8.07
CA ASN A 125 2.09 -0.89 -9.52
C ASN A 125 2.78 0.35 -10.11
N LEU A 126 2.43 1.54 -9.65
CA LEU A 126 3.10 2.78 -10.05
C LEU A 126 4.58 2.78 -9.64
N LYS A 127 4.91 2.31 -8.45
CA LYS A 127 6.30 2.18 -8.02
C LYS A 127 7.07 1.19 -8.89
N ASN A 128 6.45 0.10 -9.28
CA ASN A 128 7.04 -0.89 -10.18
C ASN A 128 7.15 -0.36 -11.60
N GLU A 129 6.13 0.33 -12.10
CA GLU A 129 6.14 0.98 -13.42
C GLU A 129 7.16 2.12 -13.48
N THR A 130 7.30 2.89 -12.39
CA THR A 130 8.31 3.94 -12.30
C THR A 130 9.71 3.37 -12.41
N LYS A 131 9.97 2.21 -11.85
CA LYS A 131 11.24 1.49 -12.03
C LYS A 131 11.42 1.03 -13.49
N SER A 132 10.36 0.60 -14.15
CA SER A 132 10.41 0.20 -15.57
C SER A 132 10.33 1.40 -16.50
N GLU A 133 9.68 2.49 -16.10
CA GLU A 133 9.63 3.74 -16.87
C GLU A 133 10.96 4.50 -16.82
N ASP A 134 11.70 4.40 -15.72
CA ASP A 134 13.02 5.01 -15.58
C ASP A 134 14.09 4.25 -16.34
N GLU A 135 13.85 3.00 -16.68
CA GLU A 135 14.77 2.17 -17.43
C GLU A 135 14.14 1.68 -18.73
N TYR A 136 14.74 2.07 -19.84
CA TYR A 136 14.31 1.67 -21.17
C TYR A 136 15.33 0.71 -21.75
N VAL A 137 14.87 -0.44 -22.26
CA VAL A 137 15.74 -1.45 -22.86
C VAL A 137 15.27 -1.75 -24.26
N ILE A 138 16.15 -1.56 -25.25
CA ILE A 138 15.94 -1.98 -26.64
C ILE A 138 17.17 -2.75 -27.09
N GLY A 139 17.02 -4.06 -27.30
CA GLY A 139 18.14 -4.92 -27.63
C GLY A 139 19.21 -4.88 -26.54
N ASP A 140 20.42 -4.49 -26.90
CA ASP A 140 21.55 -4.36 -25.96
C ASP A 140 21.68 -2.95 -25.38
N LEU A 141 20.77 -2.05 -25.74
CA LEU A 141 20.78 -0.65 -25.28
C LEU A 141 19.89 -0.48 -24.07
N THR A 142 20.45 0.02 -22.96
CA THR A 142 19.72 0.33 -21.74
C THR A 142 19.90 1.80 -21.40
N LEU A 143 18.79 2.49 -21.13
CA LEU A 143 18.77 3.90 -20.75
C LEU A 143 18.07 4.04 -19.39
N ASN A 144 18.77 4.63 -18.42
CA ASN A 144 18.22 4.92 -17.10
C ASN A 144 17.98 6.42 -16.96
N ASN A 145 16.70 6.81 -16.85
CA ASN A 145 16.30 8.22 -16.79
C ASN A 145 16.69 8.88 -15.45
N THR A 146 16.65 8.13 -14.36
CA THR A 146 16.97 8.64 -13.03
C THR A 146 18.45 8.98 -12.88
N THR A 147 19.32 8.07 -13.31
CA THR A 147 20.78 8.27 -13.24
C THR A 147 21.36 8.96 -14.46
N LYS A 148 20.55 9.17 -15.49
CA LYS A 148 20.98 9.71 -16.79
C LYS A 148 22.08 8.86 -17.42
N ARG A 149 22.00 7.57 -17.23
CA ARG A 149 23.01 6.62 -17.67
C ARG A 149 22.51 5.85 -18.89
N VAL A 150 23.40 5.66 -19.86
CA VAL A 150 23.12 4.87 -21.05
C VAL A 150 24.22 3.81 -21.18
N THR A 151 23.82 2.56 -21.38
CA THR A 151 24.76 1.45 -21.62
C THR A 151 24.42 0.72 -22.91
N LEU A 152 25.45 0.30 -23.62
CA LEU A 152 25.32 -0.55 -24.81
C LEU A 152 26.24 -1.76 -24.61
N ASN A 153 25.67 -2.96 -24.65
CA ASN A 153 26.40 -4.20 -24.34
C ASN A 153 27.12 -4.15 -23.00
N SER A 154 26.44 -3.57 -21.97
CA SER A 154 26.97 -3.39 -20.61
C SER A 154 28.13 -2.39 -20.50
N MET A 155 28.39 -1.62 -21.56
CA MET A 155 29.40 -0.56 -21.57
C MET A 155 28.73 0.81 -21.46
N ASP A 156 29.22 1.64 -20.55
CA ASP A 156 28.68 3.00 -20.38
C ASP A 156 29.00 3.87 -21.60
N ILE A 157 27.97 4.57 -22.07
CA ILE A 157 28.10 5.56 -23.17
C ILE A 157 27.89 6.95 -22.58
N LYS A 158 28.82 7.84 -22.84
CA LYS A 158 28.71 9.24 -22.43
C LYS A 158 27.92 10.03 -23.48
N LEU A 159 26.82 10.62 -23.06
CA LEU A 159 26.00 11.49 -23.90
C LEU A 159 25.89 12.87 -23.27
N THR A 160 25.76 13.89 -24.10
CA THR A 160 25.35 15.21 -23.60
C THR A 160 23.90 15.15 -23.14
N PRO A 161 23.45 16.08 -22.28
CA PRO A 161 22.05 16.12 -21.85
C PRO A 161 21.07 16.17 -23.02
N LYS A 162 21.39 16.91 -24.06
CA LYS A 162 20.57 17.02 -25.27
C LYS A 162 20.49 15.69 -26.03
N GLU A 163 21.61 15.01 -26.19
CA GLU A 163 21.66 13.69 -26.82
C GLU A 163 20.88 12.66 -26.04
N PHE A 164 20.97 12.70 -24.71
CA PHE A 164 20.23 11.84 -23.84
C PHE A 164 18.71 12.04 -24.01
N ASP A 165 18.25 13.28 -24.00
CA ASP A 165 16.84 13.61 -24.17
C ASP A 165 16.28 13.14 -25.50
N ILE A 166 17.05 13.27 -26.58
CA ILE A 166 16.67 12.79 -27.92
C ILE A 166 16.54 11.26 -27.90
N LEU A 167 17.52 10.56 -27.36
CA LEU A 167 17.51 9.10 -27.29
C LEU A 167 16.33 8.59 -26.43
N LYS A 168 16.07 9.22 -25.32
CA LYS A 168 14.93 8.91 -24.45
C LYS A 168 13.61 9.05 -25.20
N LEU A 169 13.45 10.13 -25.97
CA LEU A 169 12.26 10.38 -26.79
C LEU A 169 12.04 9.28 -27.81
N LEU A 170 13.11 8.89 -28.53
CA LEU A 170 13.04 7.84 -29.53
C LEU A 170 12.71 6.47 -28.95
N ILE A 171 13.27 6.14 -27.80
CA ILE A 171 13.05 4.86 -27.11
C ILE A 171 11.63 4.79 -26.51
N SER A 172 11.15 5.93 -25.99
CA SER A 172 9.82 5.99 -25.38
C SER A 172 8.68 5.84 -26.39
N HIS A 173 8.94 6.09 -27.67
CA HIS A 173 7.94 6.06 -28.73
C HIS A 173 8.45 5.22 -29.91
N PRO A 174 8.61 3.90 -29.71
CA PRO A 174 9.09 3.02 -30.78
C PRO A 174 8.08 3.00 -31.93
N GLY A 175 8.59 3.10 -33.13
CA GLY A 175 7.77 3.12 -34.38
C GLY A 175 7.29 4.49 -34.81
N GLN A 176 7.53 5.54 -34.06
CA GLN A 176 7.26 6.91 -34.47
C GLN A 176 8.46 7.50 -35.22
N VAL A 177 8.18 8.28 -36.25
CA VAL A 177 9.20 8.99 -37.00
C VAL A 177 9.27 10.44 -36.53
N PHE A 178 10.43 10.86 -36.08
CA PHE A 178 10.67 12.24 -35.66
C PHE A 178 11.52 12.92 -36.72
N SER A 179 11.16 14.16 -37.07
CA SER A 179 11.99 14.94 -37.95
C SER A 179 13.29 15.34 -37.26
N SER A 180 14.40 15.17 -37.95
CA SER A 180 15.71 15.58 -37.43
C SER A 180 15.81 17.10 -37.49
N GLN A 181 16.21 17.70 -36.39
CA GLN A 181 16.53 19.12 -36.33
C GLN A 181 17.84 19.30 -35.62
#